data_d8792c263956bcbef2c4f039b3f02d0c
#
_entry.id   d8792c263956bcbef2c4f039b3f02d0c
#
_cell.length_a   1.000
_cell.length_b   1.000
_cell.length_c   1.000
_cell.angle_alpha   90.00
_cell.angle_beta   90.00
_cell.angle_gamma   90.00
#
_symmetry.space_group_name_H-M   'P 1'
#
loop_
_entity.id
_entity.type
_entity.pdbx_description
1 polymer ?
#
loop_
_entity_poly.entity_id
_entity_poly.type
_entity_poly.pdbx_seq_one_letter_code
_entity_poly.pdbx_strand_id
1 'polypeptide(L)'
;MSVKTEGGDKPVVVGTTNLPDGIELMVTIRRKESSYMSQTKTRVKDGAFRAGPFLQRGYSLVPGIYSIEVSSSLAFLQPPPTWSTIGSDGSRLEGPLAKQSPFGGGKIVEYETSLKVAADKGSPVQDRAVQPQTDKDEHESWLKACKDTCNVLQRVAQRRGEAFNWDRCYYKCLADEPSKKK
;
A
#
# COMPACT_ATOMS: atom_id res chain seq x y z
N MET A 1 -16.84 1.64 16.13
CA MET A 1 -15.57 1.00 15.70
C MET A 1 -14.48 1.36 16.69
N SER A 2 -13.62 0.42 17.06
CA SER A 2 -12.42 0.64 17.88
C SER A 2 -11.22 0.09 17.12
N VAL A 3 -10.10 0.82 17.11
CA VAL A 3 -8.89 0.44 16.38
C VAL A 3 -7.70 0.50 17.32
N LYS A 4 -6.87 -0.53 17.29
CA LYS A 4 -5.60 -0.64 18.03
C LYS A 4 -4.51 -1.12 17.09
N THR A 5 -3.27 -0.96 17.50
CA THR A 5 -2.10 -1.46 16.76
C THR A 5 -1.29 -2.40 17.64
N GLU A 6 -0.79 -3.46 17.03
CA GLU A 6 0.10 -4.46 17.61
C GLU A 6 1.39 -4.52 16.79
N GLY A 7 2.45 -5.13 17.31
CA GLY A 7 3.67 -5.42 16.55
C GLY A 7 4.69 -4.29 16.43
N GLY A 8 4.57 -3.22 17.24
CA GLY A 8 5.59 -2.18 17.36
C GLY A 8 5.96 -1.50 16.04
N ASP A 9 7.17 -1.73 15.55
CA ASP A 9 7.73 -1.20 14.30
C ASP A 9 7.24 -1.90 13.02
N LYS A 10 6.55 -3.04 13.18
CA LYS A 10 5.83 -3.77 12.12
C LYS A 10 4.35 -3.82 12.45
N PRO A 11 3.66 -2.68 12.45
CA PRO A 11 2.32 -2.60 13.01
C PRO A 11 1.33 -3.47 12.25
N VAL A 12 0.51 -4.12 13.03
CA VAL A 12 -0.72 -4.78 12.58
C VAL A 12 -1.86 -4.00 13.17
N VAL A 13 -2.77 -3.55 12.33
CA VAL A 13 -3.99 -2.86 12.74
C VAL A 13 -5.05 -3.89 13.05
N VAL A 14 -5.57 -3.86 14.27
CA VAL A 14 -6.68 -4.71 14.72
C VAL A 14 -7.81 -3.83 15.20
N GLY A 15 -9.04 -4.26 14.98
CA GLY A 15 -10.18 -3.47 15.43
C GLY A 15 -11.43 -4.29 15.62
N THR A 16 -12.39 -3.70 16.33
CA THR A 16 -13.74 -4.21 16.48
C THR A 16 -14.75 -3.25 15.86
N THR A 17 -15.83 -3.78 15.32
CA THR A 17 -16.87 -3.01 14.65
C THR A 17 -18.20 -3.72 14.77
N ASN A 18 -19.29 -2.97 14.60
CA ASN A 18 -20.65 -3.50 14.45
C ASN A 18 -21.07 -3.67 12.98
N LEU A 19 -20.12 -3.49 12.05
CA LEU A 19 -20.40 -3.80 10.65
C LEU A 19 -20.65 -5.30 10.48
N PRO A 20 -21.50 -5.72 9.55
CA PRO A 20 -21.78 -7.13 9.32
C PRO A 20 -20.54 -7.88 8.83
N ASP A 21 -20.47 -9.15 9.18
CA ASP A 21 -19.41 -10.04 8.71
C ASP A 21 -19.36 -10.09 7.18
N GLY A 22 -18.16 -10.20 6.66
CA GLY A 22 -17.88 -10.19 5.23
C GLY A 22 -17.68 -8.79 4.62
N ILE A 23 -17.99 -7.71 5.34
CA ILE A 23 -17.68 -6.35 4.87
C ILE A 23 -16.18 -6.23 4.63
N GLU A 24 -15.83 -5.75 3.44
CA GLU A 24 -14.46 -5.46 3.06
C GLU A 24 -14.07 -4.04 3.51
N LEU A 25 -12.97 -3.97 4.25
CA LEU A 25 -12.36 -2.73 4.73
C LEU A 25 -11.02 -2.51 4.07
N MET A 26 -10.73 -1.27 3.72
CA MET A 26 -9.41 -0.79 3.35
C MET A 26 -8.77 -0.14 4.56
N VAL A 27 -7.59 -0.61 4.93
CA VAL A 27 -6.78 0.00 5.98
C VAL A 27 -5.58 0.65 5.34
N THR A 28 -5.45 1.95 5.52
CA THR A 28 -4.37 2.79 4.99
C THR A 28 -3.54 3.33 6.13
N ILE A 29 -2.23 3.19 6.03
CA ILE A 29 -1.27 3.87 6.93
C ILE A 29 -0.45 4.85 6.11
N ARG A 30 -0.36 6.10 6.59
CA ARG A 30 0.37 7.19 5.92
C ARG A 30 1.30 7.91 6.89
N ARG A 31 2.42 8.40 6.37
CA ARG A 31 3.31 9.33 7.05
C ARG A 31 3.63 10.49 6.13
N LYS A 32 3.21 11.70 6.51
CA LYS A 32 3.35 12.90 5.67
C LYS A 32 4.82 13.25 5.41
N GLU A 33 5.67 13.17 6.43
CA GLU A 33 7.08 13.59 6.38
C GLU A 33 7.91 12.77 5.39
N SER A 34 7.53 11.52 5.14
CA SER A 34 8.25 10.63 4.22
C SER A 34 7.45 10.25 2.98
N SER A 35 6.28 10.85 2.79
CA SER A 35 5.32 10.47 1.73
C SER A 35 5.01 8.96 1.71
N TYR A 36 5.25 8.28 2.85
CA TYR A 36 4.94 6.86 2.97
C TYR A 36 3.43 6.64 2.97
N MET A 37 3.00 5.68 2.17
CA MET A 37 1.62 5.17 2.17
C MET A 37 1.65 3.67 1.91
N SER A 38 0.90 2.94 2.72
CA SER A 38 0.65 1.52 2.52
C SER A 38 -0.82 1.21 2.77
N GLN A 39 -1.39 0.35 1.95
CA GLN A 39 -2.80 -0.02 2.02
C GLN A 39 -2.94 -1.54 2.01
N THR A 40 -3.91 -2.02 2.77
CA THR A 40 -4.27 -3.44 2.78
C THR A 40 -5.77 -3.60 2.92
N LYS A 41 -6.33 -4.58 2.23
CA LYS A 41 -7.72 -4.98 2.39
C LYS A 41 -7.84 -6.05 3.45
N THR A 42 -8.93 -5.97 4.22
CA THR A 42 -9.31 -7.00 5.19
C THR A 42 -10.82 -7.16 5.19
N ARG A 43 -11.33 -8.16 5.88
CA ARG A 43 -12.77 -8.39 6.03
C ARG A 43 -13.15 -8.48 7.50
N VAL A 44 -14.34 -8.01 7.80
CA VAL A 44 -14.93 -8.20 9.11
C VAL A 44 -15.31 -9.67 9.28
N LYS A 45 -14.91 -10.24 10.40
CA LYS A 45 -15.28 -11.58 10.85
C LYS A 45 -15.51 -11.54 12.35
N ASP A 46 -16.65 -12.07 12.80
CA ASP A 46 -17.04 -12.10 14.21
C ASP A 46 -16.95 -10.71 14.89
N GLY A 47 -17.36 -9.64 14.14
CA GLY A 47 -17.29 -8.26 14.59
C GLY A 47 -15.88 -7.68 14.75
N ALA A 48 -14.86 -8.34 14.24
CA ALA A 48 -13.45 -7.93 14.31
C ALA A 48 -12.77 -7.90 12.93
N PHE A 49 -11.65 -7.20 12.83
CA PHE A 49 -10.81 -7.22 11.64
C PHE A 49 -9.31 -7.10 12.02
N ARG A 50 -8.45 -7.57 11.10
CA ARG A 50 -6.99 -7.53 11.24
C ARG A 50 -6.35 -7.23 9.89
N ALA A 51 -5.44 -6.26 9.85
CA ALA A 51 -4.75 -5.81 8.63
C ALA A 51 -3.26 -5.61 8.89
N GLY A 52 -2.41 -6.04 7.99
CA GLY A 52 -0.96 -5.94 8.10
C GLY A 52 -0.25 -7.31 8.17
N PRO A 53 1.05 -7.37 8.52
CA PRO A 53 1.85 -6.24 9.01
C PRO A 53 2.13 -5.19 7.93
N PHE A 54 2.21 -3.92 8.35
CA PHE A 54 2.59 -2.82 7.46
C PHE A 54 4.11 -2.62 7.51
N LEU A 55 4.71 -2.60 6.33
CA LEU A 55 6.15 -2.55 6.14
C LEU A 55 6.54 -1.44 5.16
N GLN A 56 7.75 -0.94 5.29
CA GLN A 56 8.34 -0.02 4.32
C GLN A 56 9.41 -0.75 3.51
N ARG A 57 9.12 -1.04 2.24
CA ARG A 57 10.02 -1.82 1.35
C ARG A 57 10.47 -3.16 1.95
N GLY A 58 9.60 -3.85 2.68
CA GLY A 58 9.90 -5.11 3.36
C GLY A 58 10.54 -5.00 4.75
N TYR A 59 10.86 -3.78 5.18
CA TYR A 59 11.46 -3.50 6.49
C TYR A 59 10.45 -2.90 7.46
N SER A 60 10.85 -2.80 8.73
CA SER A 60 10.11 -2.09 9.77
C SER A 60 9.82 -0.63 9.40
N LEU A 61 8.73 -0.09 9.93
CA LEU A 61 8.45 1.33 9.81
C LEU A 61 9.46 2.14 10.62
N VAL A 62 9.90 3.25 10.06
CA VAL A 62 10.78 4.17 10.80
C VAL A 62 10.01 4.85 11.94
N PRO A 63 10.68 5.20 13.05
CA PRO A 63 10.04 5.91 14.16
C PRO A 63 9.35 7.20 13.70
N GLY A 64 8.16 7.46 14.24
CA GLY A 64 7.39 8.65 13.89
C GLY A 64 5.90 8.50 14.13
N ILE A 65 5.15 9.52 13.71
CA ILE A 65 3.70 9.54 13.79
C ILE A 65 3.12 9.20 12.42
N TYR A 66 2.19 8.26 12.40
CA TYR A 66 1.48 7.79 11.23
C TYR A 66 -0.02 8.03 11.41
N SER A 67 -0.71 8.42 10.35
CA SER A 67 -2.18 8.36 10.32
C SER A 67 -2.62 6.97 9.88
N ILE A 68 -3.66 6.47 10.54
CA ILE A 68 -4.36 5.24 10.15
C ILE A 68 -5.77 5.64 9.73
N GLU A 69 -6.15 5.24 8.55
CA GLU A 69 -7.50 5.36 8.01
C GLU A 69 -8.07 3.96 7.79
N VAL A 70 -9.26 3.72 8.30
CA VAL A 70 -10.02 2.48 8.05
C VAL A 70 -11.31 2.88 7.38
N SER A 71 -11.47 2.50 6.12
CA SER A 71 -12.66 2.83 5.32
C SER A 71 -13.30 1.59 4.71
N SER A 72 -14.62 1.60 4.58
CA SER A 72 -15.31 0.59 3.78
C SER A 72 -15.23 0.94 2.30
N SER A 73 -15.23 -0.07 1.43
CA SER A 73 -15.52 0.14 0.01
C SER A 73 -16.98 0.60 -0.17
N LEU A 74 -17.29 1.19 -1.34
CA LEU A 74 -18.66 1.50 -1.73
C LEU A 74 -19.53 0.24 -1.65
N ALA A 75 -20.79 0.39 -1.24
CA ALA A 75 -21.67 -0.75 -0.95
C ALA A 75 -21.83 -1.69 -2.16
N PHE A 76 -21.95 -1.15 -3.36
CA PHE A 76 -22.07 -1.97 -4.59
C PHE A 76 -20.78 -2.77 -4.95
N LEU A 77 -19.63 -2.41 -4.35
CA LEU A 77 -18.37 -3.15 -4.48
C LEU A 77 -18.18 -4.17 -3.35
N GLN A 78 -19.05 -4.18 -2.37
CA GLN A 78 -19.04 -5.15 -1.28
C GLN A 78 -19.57 -6.52 -1.75
N PRO A 79 -19.20 -7.61 -1.06
CA PRO A 79 -19.77 -8.92 -1.35
C PRO A 79 -21.31 -8.92 -1.28
N PRO A 80 -22.01 -9.49 -2.28
CA PRO A 80 -23.48 -9.43 -2.35
C PRO A 80 -24.23 -9.83 -1.06
N PRO A 81 -23.78 -10.83 -0.27
CA PRO A 81 -24.47 -11.19 0.99
C PRO A 81 -24.58 -10.04 1.99
N THR A 82 -23.67 -9.04 1.93
CA THR A 82 -23.72 -7.89 2.86
C THR A 82 -24.77 -6.87 2.49
N TRP A 83 -25.24 -6.84 1.22
CA TRP A 83 -26.22 -5.87 0.73
C TRP A 83 -27.57 -5.98 1.44
N SER A 84 -27.94 -7.18 1.89
CA SER A 84 -29.19 -7.36 2.68
C SER A 84 -29.15 -6.56 3.97
N THR A 85 -27.97 -6.33 4.54
CA THR A 85 -27.78 -5.60 5.79
C THR A 85 -27.51 -4.12 5.57
N ILE A 86 -26.59 -3.75 4.67
CA ILE A 86 -26.17 -2.35 4.50
C ILE A 86 -26.91 -1.60 3.39
N GLY A 87 -27.70 -2.28 2.55
CA GLY A 87 -28.27 -1.75 1.31
C GLY A 87 -27.27 -1.77 0.17
N SER A 88 -27.72 -1.82 -1.07
CA SER A 88 -26.87 -1.83 -2.28
C SER A 88 -26.09 -0.52 -2.49
N ASP A 89 -26.55 0.56 -1.89
CA ASP A 89 -25.95 1.90 -1.91
C ASP A 89 -25.40 2.33 -0.54
N GLY A 90 -25.40 1.44 0.46
CA GLY A 90 -25.00 1.75 1.82
C GLY A 90 -25.99 2.63 2.59
N SER A 91 -27.23 2.78 2.11
CA SER A 91 -28.24 3.66 2.74
C SER A 91 -28.55 3.29 4.19
N ARG A 92 -28.40 2.00 4.54
CA ARG A 92 -28.62 1.46 5.89
C ARG A 92 -27.41 1.60 6.82
N LEU A 93 -26.28 2.13 6.33
CA LEU A 93 -25.17 2.48 7.19
C LEU A 93 -25.52 3.70 8.02
N GLU A 94 -25.46 3.56 9.34
CA GLU A 94 -25.84 4.59 10.31
C GLU A 94 -24.73 4.83 11.33
N GLY A 95 -24.82 5.98 12.01
CA GLY A 95 -23.90 6.38 13.06
C GLY A 95 -22.84 7.40 12.62
N PRO A 96 -22.02 7.87 13.56
CA PRO A 96 -21.13 9.02 13.36
C PRO A 96 -20.00 8.76 12.35
N LEU A 97 -19.71 7.50 12.02
CA LEU A 97 -18.67 7.11 11.05
C LEU A 97 -19.25 6.88 9.65
N ALA A 98 -20.58 6.85 9.49
CA ALA A 98 -21.21 6.72 8.19
C ALA A 98 -21.21 8.09 7.49
N LYS A 99 -20.57 8.17 6.34
CA LYS A 99 -20.41 9.40 5.55
C LYS A 99 -20.85 9.15 4.11
N GLN A 100 -21.31 10.21 3.43
CA GLN A 100 -21.45 10.15 1.98
C GLN A 100 -20.08 9.99 1.34
N SER A 101 -19.99 9.07 0.39
CA SER A 101 -18.75 8.90 -0.37
C SER A 101 -18.47 10.16 -1.19
N PRO A 102 -17.22 10.69 -1.17
CA PRO A 102 -16.83 11.84 -1.99
C PRO A 102 -16.88 11.53 -3.50
N PHE A 103 -16.92 10.25 -3.87
CA PHE A 103 -16.99 9.78 -5.26
C PHE A 103 -18.43 9.48 -5.70
N GLY A 104 -19.43 9.78 -4.87
CA GLY A 104 -20.81 9.34 -5.10
C GLY A 104 -21.01 7.84 -4.79
N GLY A 105 -22.15 7.27 -5.22
CA GLY A 105 -22.41 5.83 -5.07
C GLY A 105 -22.84 5.40 -3.67
N GLY A 106 -23.25 6.34 -2.80
CA GLY A 106 -23.85 6.05 -1.51
C GLY A 106 -22.95 6.29 -0.31
N LYS A 107 -23.28 5.66 0.82
CA LYS A 107 -22.56 5.84 2.08
C LYS A 107 -21.41 4.84 2.22
N ILE A 108 -20.36 5.30 2.90
CA ILE A 108 -19.22 4.51 3.37
C ILE A 108 -19.04 4.73 4.87
N VAL A 109 -18.31 3.82 5.51
CA VAL A 109 -17.81 4.02 6.88
C VAL A 109 -16.35 4.42 6.81
N GLU A 110 -15.99 5.45 7.58
CA GLU A 110 -14.62 5.94 7.65
C GLU A 110 -14.23 6.28 9.10
N TYR A 111 -13.10 5.75 9.52
CA TYR A 111 -12.52 5.97 10.84
C TYR A 111 -11.05 6.35 10.70
N GLU A 112 -10.66 7.41 11.39
CA GLU A 112 -9.27 7.88 11.41
C GLU A 112 -8.70 7.87 12.83
N THR A 113 -7.43 7.52 12.93
CA THR A 113 -6.66 7.58 14.17
C THR A 113 -5.18 7.77 13.85
N SER A 114 -4.34 7.85 14.88
CA SER A 114 -2.90 7.96 14.73
C SER A 114 -2.17 6.81 15.42
N LEU A 115 -1.03 6.44 14.88
CA LEU A 115 -0.09 5.49 15.43
C LEU A 115 1.24 6.19 15.68
N LYS A 116 1.79 6.03 16.88
CA LYS A 116 3.18 6.42 17.18
C LYS A 116 4.06 5.16 17.13
N VAL A 117 4.93 5.08 16.13
CA VAL A 117 6.00 4.08 16.08
C VAL A 117 7.16 4.61 16.91
N ALA A 118 7.48 3.92 18.01
CA ALA A 118 8.61 4.27 18.85
C ALA A 118 9.93 3.80 18.23
N ALA A 119 11.04 4.47 18.56
CA ALA A 119 12.35 3.91 18.33
C ALA A 119 12.51 2.71 19.27
N ASP A 120 12.84 1.55 18.71
CA ASP A 120 13.07 0.34 19.51
C ASP A 120 14.32 0.54 20.37
N LYS A 121 14.18 0.39 21.70
CA LYS A 121 15.28 0.60 22.65
C LYS A 121 16.35 -0.51 22.62
N GLY A 122 16.19 -1.50 21.73
CA GLY A 122 17.01 -2.72 21.73
C GLY A 122 17.65 -3.12 20.42
N SER A 123 17.25 -2.54 19.30
CA SER A 123 18.04 -2.68 18.05
C SER A 123 18.92 -1.45 17.93
N PRO A 124 20.25 -1.63 17.70
CA PRO A 124 21.01 -0.48 17.25
C PRO A 124 20.22 0.09 16.07
N VAL A 125 19.77 1.33 16.21
CA VAL A 125 19.36 2.14 15.06
C VAL A 125 20.58 2.04 14.15
N GLN A 126 20.53 1.11 13.21
CA GLN A 126 21.23 1.40 11.99
C GLN A 126 20.50 2.62 11.49
N ASP A 127 20.94 3.79 11.96
CA ASP A 127 20.98 4.98 11.16
C ASP A 127 21.66 4.58 9.83
N ARG A 128 20.91 3.85 9.02
CA ARG A 128 20.98 4.11 7.62
C ARG A 128 20.32 5.48 7.50
N ALA A 129 21.05 6.52 7.96
CA ALA A 129 21.13 7.73 7.22
C ALA A 129 20.92 7.29 5.78
N VAL A 130 19.97 7.88 5.09
CA VAL A 130 19.92 7.82 3.63
C VAL A 130 21.38 8.01 3.24
N GLN A 131 22.11 6.88 3.17
CA GLN A 131 23.40 6.91 2.55
C GLN A 131 23.06 7.43 1.18
N PRO A 132 23.65 8.55 0.77
CA PRO A 132 23.50 8.96 -0.60
C PRO A 132 23.79 7.68 -1.37
N GLN A 133 22.75 7.16 -2.07
CA GLN A 133 22.93 6.01 -2.96
C GLN A 133 24.13 6.40 -3.79
N THR A 134 25.20 5.68 -3.62
CA THR A 134 26.42 6.04 -4.35
C THR A 134 26.06 5.93 -5.81
N ASP A 135 26.57 6.83 -6.66
CA ASP A 135 26.34 6.79 -8.11
C ASP A 135 26.54 5.38 -8.70
N LYS A 136 27.29 4.52 -8.02
CA LYS A 136 27.47 3.09 -8.35
C LYS A 136 26.19 2.26 -8.13
N ASP A 137 25.50 2.41 -7.00
CA ASP A 137 24.31 1.59 -6.69
C ASP A 137 23.16 1.98 -7.61
N GLU A 138 23.03 3.26 -7.95
CA GLU A 138 22.04 3.75 -8.92
C GLU A 138 22.38 3.23 -10.32
N HIS A 139 23.66 3.26 -10.70
CA HIS A 139 24.12 2.74 -11.98
C HIS A 139 23.87 1.23 -12.11
N GLU A 140 24.23 0.42 -11.10
CA GLU A 140 23.97 -1.03 -11.11
C GLU A 140 22.48 -1.36 -11.18
N SER A 141 21.66 -0.62 -10.44
CA SER A 141 20.20 -0.75 -10.49
C SER A 141 19.65 -0.44 -11.89
N TRP A 142 20.17 0.60 -12.53
CA TRP A 142 19.82 0.98 -13.90
C TRP A 142 20.24 -0.06 -14.92
N LEU A 143 21.46 -0.60 -14.83
CA LEU A 143 21.95 -1.68 -15.68
C LEU A 143 21.03 -2.90 -15.62
N LYS A 144 20.62 -3.29 -14.43
CA LYS A 144 19.69 -4.41 -14.22
C LYS A 144 18.31 -4.12 -14.85
N ALA A 145 17.75 -2.93 -14.62
CA ALA A 145 16.46 -2.54 -15.18
C ALA A 145 16.47 -2.55 -16.72
N CYS A 146 17.56 -2.08 -17.35
CA CYS A 146 17.72 -2.14 -18.81
C CYS A 146 17.74 -3.56 -19.33
N LYS A 147 18.49 -4.47 -18.68
CA LYS A 147 18.53 -5.89 -19.05
C LYS A 147 17.15 -6.54 -18.96
N ASP A 148 16.45 -6.33 -17.85
CA ASP A 148 15.13 -6.92 -17.60
C ASP A 148 14.12 -6.42 -18.63
N THR A 149 14.12 -5.13 -18.96
CA THR A 149 13.25 -4.53 -19.97
C THR A 149 13.50 -5.12 -21.35
N CYS A 150 14.76 -5.20 -21.78
CA CYS A 150 15.10 -5.75 -23.11
C CYS A 150 14.80 -7.26 -23.21
N ASN A 151 14.95 -8.01 -22.14
CA ASN A 151 14.56 -9.42 -22.07
C ASN A 151 13.04 -9.60 -22.23
N VAL A 152 12.25 -8.73 -21.63
CA VAL A 152 10.77 -8.76 -21.79
C VAL A 152 10.40 -8.45 -23.24
N LEU A 153 10.96 -7.39 -23.82
CA LEU A 153 10.69 -6.99 -25.21
C LEU A 153 11.10 -8.07 -26.21
N GLN A 154 12.22 -8.75 -25.98
CA GLN A 154 12.65 -9.87 -26.81
C GLN A 154 11.63 -11.02 -26.80
N ARG A 155 11.11 -11.40 -25.61
CA ARG A 155 10.09 -12.45 -25.50
C ARG A 155 8.80 -12.06 -26.21
N VAL A 156 8.41 -10.78 -26.16
CA VAL A 156 7.23 -10.27 -26.87
C VAL A 156 7.42 -10.34 -28.40
N ALA A 157 8.58 -9.90 -28.89
CA ALA A 157 8.92 -9.97 -30.32
C ALA A 157 8.94 -11.42 -30.84
N GLN A 158 9.55 -12.33 -30.06
CA GLN A 158 9.55 -13.77 -30.40
C GLN A 158 8.14 -14.35 -30.54
N ARG A 159 7.22 -13.98 -29.65
CA ARG A 159 5.81 -14.43 -29.73
C ARG A 159 5.08 -13.90 -30.97
N ARG A 160 5.53 -12.76 -31.50
CA ARG A 160 4.97 -12.11 -32.68
C ARG A 160 5.67 -12.51 -34.00
N GLY A 161 6.74 -13.31 -33.90
CA GLY A 161 7.58 -13.63 -35.06
C GLY A 161 8.40 -12.45 -35.60
N GLU A 162 8.62 -11.42 -34.77
CA GLU A 162 9.33 -10.20 -35.12
C GLU A 162 10.82 -10.34 -34.80
N ALA A 163 11.69 -9.78 -35.68
CA ALA A 163 13.12 -9.69 -35.36
C ALA A 163 13.38 -8.67 -34.28
N PHE A 164 14.14 -9.05 -33.25
CA PHE A 164 14.51 -8.18 -32.14
C PHE A 164 16.02 -8.11 -31.98
N ASN A 165 16.57 -6.90 -31.98
CA ASN A 165 17.99 -6.67 -31.70
C ASN A 165 18.16 -6.27 -30.23
N TRP A 166 18.59 -7.24 -29.43
CA TRP A 166 18.77 -7.07 -27.98
C TRP A 166 19.83 -6.02 -27.63
N ASP A 167 20.98 -6.05 -28.33
CA ASP A 167 22.08 -5.12 -28.10
C ASP A 167 21.65 -3.67 -28.36
N ARG A 168 20.95 -3.43 -29.44
CA ARG A 168 20.42 -2.10 -29.78
C ARG A 168 19.45 -1.60 -28.69
N CYS A 169 18.57 -2.48 -28.18
CA CYS A 169 17.68 -2.13 -27.07
C CYS A 169 18.45 -1.75 -25.84
N TYR A 170 19.44 -2.57 -25.46
CA TYR A 170 20.22 -2.39 -24.25
C TYR A 170 21.07 -1.11 -24.29
N TYR A 171 21.82 -0.87 -25.38
CA TYR A 171 22.63 0.34 -25.52
C TYR A 171 21.77 1.62 -25.61
N LYS A 172 20.59 1.57 -26.19
CA LYS A 172 19.67 2.69 -26.17
C LYS A 172 19.19 3.00 -24.77
N CYS A 173 18.82 1.99 -23.97
CA CYS A 173 18.43 2.16 -22.58
C CYS A 173 19.58 2.76 -21.75
N LEU A 174 20.81 2.31 -21.95
CA LEU A 174 21.99 2.84 -21.25
C LEU A 174 22.28 4.32 -21.58
N ALA A 175 21.99 4.75 -22.79
CA ALA A 175 22.14 6.15 -23.21
C ALA A 175 21.15 7.10 -22.52
N ASP A 176 20.01 6.57 -22.06
CA ASP A 176 18.96 7.34 -21.39
C ASP A 176 19.12 7.37 -19.87
N GLU A 177 20.27 6.98 -19.33
CA GLU A 177 20.55 6.97 -17.89
C GLU A 177 20.40 8.35 -17.27
N PRO A 178 19.53 8.53 -16.26
CA PRO A 178 19.22 9.85 -15.69
C PRO A 178 20.44 10.54 -15.04
N SER A 179 21.40 9.77 -14.51
CA SER A 179 22.60 10.29 -13.86
C SER A 179 23.58 10.96 -14.83
N LYS A 180 23.50 10.69 -16.13
CA LYS A 180 24.36 11.28 -17.17
C LYS A 180 23.82 12.58 -17.76
N LYS A 181 22.63 13.02 -17.34
CA LYS A 181 21.96 14.23 -17.86
C LYS A 181 22.10 15.46 -16.94
N LYS A 182 23.06 15.43 -15.99
CA LYS A 182 23.40 16.58 -15.13
C LYS A 182 24.64 17.30 -15.64
#